data_386b75992dd070f9e4206d5513425e71
#
_entry.id   386b75992dd070f9e4206d5513425e71
#
_cell.length_a   1.000
_cell.length_b   1.000
_cell.length_c   1.000
_cell.angle_alpha   90.00
_cell.angle_beta   90.00
_cell.angle_gamma   90.00
#
_symmetry.space_group_name_H-M   'P 1'
#
loop_
_entity.id
_entity.type
_entity.pdbx_description
1 polymer ?
#
loop_
_entity_poly.entity_id
_entity_poly.type
_entity_poly.pdbx_seq_one_letter_code
_entity_poly.pdbx_strand_id
1 'polypeptide(L)'
;MSIWIATIGALDGSNTSKTLYFSDVSYIDNDGNYFENRMLQPALIKVSPDDGGTFKIFSTPSIGEIQLINKDGGLNYLMDYALDNGSISLSLVVDNGTKNDYLTGKIESMRFSGDAVYLTVRSMSEVLTRNHVNNKFLGNNALPNGVEGVADDIKGNVKPRVFGSVLNATPVLVNTSQLIYQFSDRTTATISAIYDKGVALTLHQSYTWANFASFMAHTSIASGRYIICAGYVKLGTTPAGTVTGDCADSLTLAGDVFEAILAEESLTLNATSKTTLNAIGAVGIYVTGEITTTQLLNQIAQSCGAYWYFLQNVVYAKLLALATTSTLSLTNSELITIDIVNTGLGENGLPVESISFNYDHIETVQKETDLAGAVTVARKAVLSNQYRSKFINDAAVKTRHPLAPAIKIDSCLRLEANATTVATTLLNLSKVRVDTVNITAVVDEIPSLQLGDGVMVFSDKLSYDYGKLLTIIGFQIDAKRKEIVLECIG
;
A
#
# COMPACT_ATOMS: atom_id res chain seq x y z
N MET A 1 35.17 -6.10 -12.11
CA MET A 1 34.46 -5.29 -13.13
C MET A 1 32.97 -5.65 -13.04
N SER A 2 32.12 -4.70 -12.72
CA SER A 2 30.68 -4.97 -12.66
C SER A 2 30.08 -4.85 -14.07
N ILE A 3 29.15 -5.74 -14.43
CA ILE A 3 28.53 -5.85 -15.75
C ILE A 3 27.01 -5.74 -15.58
N TRP A 4 26.39 -4.82 -16.31
CA TRP A 4 24.95 -4.74 -16.39
C TRP A 4 24.40 -5.70 -17.43
N ILE A 5 23.45 -6.54 -17.02
CA ILE A 5 22.77 -7.50 -17.89
C ILE A 5 21.26 -7.27 -17.86
N ALA A 6 20.64 -7.40 -19.03
CA ALA A 6 19.18 -7.38 -19.17
C ALA A 6 18.71 -8.69 -19.82
N THR A 7 17.70 -9.31 -19.22
CA THR A 7 16.99 -10.47 -19.76
C THR A 7 15.58 -10.06 -20.12
N ILE A 8 15.17 -10.27 -21.38
CA ILE A 8 13.92 -9.76 -21.93
C ILE A 8 13.13 -10.91 -22.56
N GLY A 9 11.89 -11.09 -22.09
CA GLY A 9 10.93 -12.01 -22.72
C GLY A 9 10.17 -11.32 -23.86
N ALA A 10 10.07 -11.99 -25.01
CA ALA A 10 9.37 -11.50 -26.18
C ALA A 10 8.68 -12.64 -26.93
N LEU A 11 7.78 -12.31 -27.86
CA LEU A 11 7.26 -13.24 -28.87
C LEU A 11 7.85 -12.87 -30.23
N ASP A 12 8.36 -13.85 -30.97
CA ASP A 12 8.82 -13.62 -32.34
C ASP A 12 7.64 -13.47 -33.33
N GLY A 13 7.95 -13.14 -34.59
CA GLY A 13 6.92 -12.99 -35.63
C GLY A 13 6.05 -14.22 -35.90
N SER A 14 6.41 -15.37 -35.31
CA SER A 14 5.62 -16.61 -35.33
C SER A 14 4.88 -16.89 -34.02
N ASN A 15 4.82 -15.91 -33.11
CA ASN A 15 4.28 -16.03 -31.75
C ASN A 15 5.00 -17.06 -30.86
N THR A 16 6.27 -17.36 -31.16
CA THR A 16 7.08 -18.25 -30.34
C THR A 16 7.78 -17.43 -29.25
N SER A 17 7.72 -17.91 -28.00
CA SER A 17 8.40 -17.27 -26.88
C SER A 17 9.92 -17.30 -27.08
N LYS A 18 10.54 -16.15 -26.93
CA LYS A 18 12.00 -15.93 -27.02
C LYS A 18 12.47 -15.20 -25.77
N THR A 19 13.70 -15.49 -25.39
CA THR A 19 14.43 -14.73 -24.36
C THR A 19 15.60 -14.05 -25.03
N LEU A 20 15.69 -12.74 -24.86
CA LEU A 20 16.75 -11.88 -25.40
C LEU A 20 17.68 -11.50 -24.25
N TYR A 21 19.00 -11.47 -24.54
CA TYR A 21 20.03 -11.22 -23.54
C TYR A 21 20.93 -10.07 -24.02
N PHE A 22 20.95 -8.99 -23.26
CA PHE A 22 21.77 -7.81 -23.56
C PHE A 22 22.61 -7.40 -22.36
N SER A 23 23.79 -6.82 -22.62
CA SER A 23 24.72 -6.35 -21.60
C SER A 23 25.48 -5.11 -22.08
N ASP A 24 26.12 -4.41 -21.14
CA ASP A 24 27.04 -3.31 -21.44
C ASP A 24 28.46 -3.78 -21.81
N VAL A 25 28.79 -5.02 -21.48
CA VAL A 25 30.03 -5.72 -21.90
C VAL A 25 29.69 -7.17 -22.23
N SER A 26 30.22 -7.73 -23.33
CA SER A 26 29.96 -9.15 -23.70
C SER A 26 30.18 -10.09 -22.53
N TYR A 27 29.16 -10.89 -22.21
CA TYR A 27 29.14 -11.74 -21.04
C TYR A 27 28.48 -13.07 -21.33
N ILE A 28 29.01 -14.15 -20.75
CA ILE A 28 28.36 -15.47 -20.75
C ILE A 28 28.10 -15.83 -19.29
N ASP A 29 26.85 -16.14 -18.95
CA ASP A 29 26.49 -16.55 -17.61
C ASP A 29 26.84 -18.02 -17.33
N ASN A 30 26.60 -18.47 -16.10
CA ASN A 30 26.87 -19.82 -15.66
C ASN A 30 25.98 -20.89 -16.35
N ASP A 31 24.86 -20.46 -16.93
CA ASP A 31 23.91 -21.31 -17.67
C ASP A 31 24.24 -21.38 -19.16
N GLY A 32 25.31 -20.68 -19.60
CA GLY A 32 25.77 -20.62 -20.98
C GLY A 32 25.02 -19.63 -21.86
N ASN A 33 24.20 -18.73 -21.29
CA ASN A 33 23.53 -17.69 -22.07
C ASN A 33 24.52 -16.59 -22.43
N TYR A 34 24.55 -16.24 -23.72
CA TYR A 34 25.38 -15.15 -24.21
C TYR A 34 24.62 -13.84 -24.20
N PHE A 35 25.13 -12.86 -23.45
CA PHE A 35 24.61 -11.48 -23.39
C PHE A 35 25.35 -10.62 -24.40
N GLU A 36 24.62 -10.09 -25.39
CA GLU A 36 25.21 -9.23 -26.42
C GLU A 36 25.58 -7.87 -25.84
N ASN A 37 26.79 -7.39 -26.17
CA ASN A 37 27.26 -6.06 -25.81
C ASN A 37 26.51 -4.97 -26.61
N ARG A 38 25.29 -4.69 -26.24
CA ARG A 38 24.43 -3.69 -26.89
C ARG A 38 23.81 -2.69 -25.93
N MET A 39 23.92 -2.89 -24.63
CA MET A 39 23.35 -1.96 -23.66
C MET A 39 24.21 -0.71 -23.56
N LEU A 40 23.69 0.41 -24.10
CA LEU A 40 24.33 1.71 -24.02
C LEU A 40 24.06 2.39 -22.66
N GLN A 41 22.85 2.19 -22.13
CA GLN A 41 22.44 2.75 -20.88
C GLN A 41 21.44 1.80 -20.19
N PRO A 42 21.76 1.29 -18.99
CA PRO A 42 20.78 0.67 -18.09
C PRO A 42 19.72 1.67 -17.70
N ALA A 43 18.54 1.19 -17.30
CA ALA A 43 17.47 2.07 -16.84
C ALA A 43 17.91 2.88 -15.62
N LEU A 44 17.48 4.13 -15.57
CA LEU A 44 17.54 4.95 -14.37
C LEU A 44 16.48 4.40 -13.40
N ILE A 45 16.90 4.03 -12.20
CA ILE A 45 15.99 3.50 -11.15
C ILE A 45 15.81 4.59 -10.11
N LYS A 46 14.57 5.03 -9.91
CA LYS A 46 14.22 6.00 -8.88
C LYS A 46 13.14 5.42 -7.98
N VAL A 47 13.40 5.45 -6.67
CA VAL A 47 12.46 5.10 -5.62
C VAL A 47 12.38 6.32 -4.70
N SER A 48 11.37 7.15 -4.87
CA SER A 48 11.21 8.37 -4.06
C SER A 48 9.94 8.28 -3.23
N PRO A 49 9.94 8.91 -2.03
CA PRO A 49 8.72 9.04 -1.25
C PRO A 49 7.67 9.82 -2.06
N ASP A 50 6.42 9.39 -1.99
CA ASP A 50 5.30 10.18 -2.45
C ASP A 50 5.06 11.33 -1.46
N ASP A 51 4.76 12.54 -1.96
CA ASP A 51 4.62 13.76 -1.16
C ASP A 51 3.30 13.78 -0.36
N GLY A 52 3.02 12.66 0.28
CA GLY A 52 1.79 12.42 1.04
C GLY A 52 1.69 13.15 2.38
N GLY A 53 2.61 14.06 2.71
CA GLY A 53 2.64 14.83 3.98
C GLY A 53 3.35 14.10 5.12
N THR A 54 3.30 14.69 6.32
CA THR A 54 4.00 14.17 7.52
C THR A 54 3.66 12.71 7.79
N PHE A 55 4.68 11.86 7.94
CA PHE A 55 4.61 10.40 8.17
C PHE A 55 4.05 9.56 7.00
N LYS A 56 3.79 10.14 5.85
CA LYS A 56 3.31 9.41 4.67
C LYS A 56 4.47 9.18 3.72
N ILE A 57 5.18 8.09 3.90
CA ILE A 57 6.25 7.66 3.00
C ILE A 57 5.72 6.46 2.21
N PHE A 58 5.22 6.72 1.01
CA PHE A 58 4.85 5.68 0.06
C PHE A 58 5.78 5.79 -1.13
N SER A 59 6.24 4.67 -1.65
CA SER A 59 7.18 4.72 -2.75
C SER A 59 6.81 3.72 -3.83
N THR A 60 6.46 4.26 -4.98
CA THR A 60 6.39 3.48 -6.22
C THR A 60 7.66 3.73 -7.03
N PRO A 61 8.37 2.68 -7.48
CA PRO A 61 9.54 2.87 -8.31
C PRO A 61 9.16 3.47 -9.65
N SER A 62 9.87 4.52 -10.06
CA SER A 62 9.88 5.04 -11.41
C SER A 62 11.09 4.48 -12.14
N ILE A 63 10.86 3.95 -13.34
CA ILE A 63 11.87 3.27 -14.12
C ILE A 63 12.04 4.03 -15.44
N GLY A 64 13.28 4.38 -15.77
CA GLY A 64 13.61 5.00 -17.04
C GLY A 64 13.69 4.01 -18.20
N GLU A 65 14.13 4.51 -19.35
CA GLU A 65 14.31 3.70 -20.56
C GLU A 65 15.65 2.96 -20.53
N ILE A 66 15.66 1.72 -21.03
CA ILE A 66 16.90 1.01 -21.41
C ILE A 66 17.22 1.37 -22.86
N GLN A 67 18.49 1.71 -23.10
CA GLN A 67 18.95 2.04 -24.45
C GLN A 67 19.88 0.93 -24.97
N LEU A 68 19.56 0.40 -26.16
CA LEU A 68 20.36 -0.60 -26.86
C LEU A 68 20.95 0.00 -28.14
N ILE A 69 22.20 -0.32 -28.44
CA ILE A 69 22.90 0.14 -29.65
C ILE A 69 22.40 -0.64 -30.86
N ASN A 70 21.99 0.04 -31.93
CA ASN A 70 21.57 -0.54 -33.19
C ASN A 70 22.22 0.11 -34.41
N LYS A 71 23.43 0.65 -34.27
CA LYS A 71 24.15 1.36 -35.34
C LYS A 71 24.45 0.46 -36.55
N ASP A 72 24.63 -0.83 -36.34
CA ASP A 72 24.89 -1.84 -37.36
C ASP A 72 23.60 -2.47 -37.93
N GLY A 73 22.41 -2.07 -37.47
CA GLY A 73 21.14 -2.65 -37.86
C GLY A 73 20.90 -4.05 -37.31
N GLY A 74 21.77 -4.54 -36.41
CA GLY A 74 21.71 -5.91 -35.87
C GLY A 74 20.48 -6.18 -35.00
N LEU A 75 19.77 -5.13 -34.55
CA LEU A 75 18.51 -5.25 -33.78
C LEU A 75 17.24 -5.00 -34.62
N ASN A 76 17.37 -4.83 -35.94
CA ASN A 76 16.20 -4.56 -36.79
C ASN A 76 15.16 -5.71 -36.75
N TYR A 77 15.58 -6.93 -36.44
CA TYR A 77 14.66 -8.08 -36.25
C TYR A 77 13.64 -7.86 -35.12
N LEU A 78 13.94 -6.99 -34.16
CA LEU A 78 13.00 -6.66 -33.08
C LEU A 78 11.73 -5.96 -33.59
N MET A 79 11.73 -5.40 -34.81
CA MET A 79 10.52 -4.82 -35.42
C MET A 79 9.42 -5.86 -35.65
N ASP A 80 9.80 -7.13 -35.81
CA ASP A 80 8.87 -8.25 -35.99
C ASP A 80 8.52 -8.94 -34.67
N TYR A 81 9.06 -8.45 -33.55
CA TYR A 81 8.83 -9.06 -32.22
C TYR A 81 7.79 -8.28 -31.45
N ALA A 82 6.91 -8.97 -30.73
CA ALA A 82 6.04 -8.38 -29.72
C ALA A 82 6.77 -8.36 -28.37
N LEU A 83 7.21 -7.19 -27.95
CA LEU A 83 7.84 -6.95 -26.66
C LEU A 83 6.89 -6.36 -25.64
N ASP A 84 5.76 -5.78 -26.07
CA ASP A 84 4.75 -5.18 -25.20
C ASP A 84 4.24 -6.20 -24.16
N ASN A 85 4.24 -5.80 -22.90
CA ASN A 85 3.97 -6.66 -21.75
C ASN A 85 4.97 -7.84 -21.58
N GLY A 86 6.06 -7.88 -22.34
CA GLY A 86 7.17 -8.81 -22.14
C GLY A 86 7.86 -8.61 -20.79
N SER A 87 8.31 -9.68 -20.17
CA SER A 87 9.07 -9.60 -18.92
C SER A 87 10.44 -8.96 -19.17
N ILE A 88 10.92 -8.18 -18.22
CA ILE A 88 12.28 -7.65 -18.21
C ILE A 88 12.87 -7.73 -16.82
N SER A 89 14.14 -8.19 -16.75
CA SER A 89 14.96 -8.07 -15.55
C SER A 89 16.26 -7.37 -15.89
N LEU A 90 16.69 -6.46 -15.01
CA LEU A 90 17.97 -5.77 -15.07
C LEU A 90 18.78 -6.12 -13.83
N SER A 91 19.99 -6.63 -14.03
CA SER A 91 20.83 -7.12 -12.95
C SER A 91 22.27 -6.62 -13.12
N LEU A 92 22.97 -6.49 -12.01
CA LEU A 92 24.40 -6.21 -11.96
C LEU A 92 25.16 -7.47 -11.55
N VAL A 93 26.05 -7.92 -12.41
CA VAL A 93 27.00 -9.01 -12.10
C VAL A 93 28.27 -8.38 -11.55
N VAL A 94 28.67 -8.75 -10.35
CA VAL A 94 29.91 -8.28 -9.71
C VAL A 94 31.06 -9.28 -9.93
N ASP A 95 32.29 -8.87 -9.61
CA ASP A 95 33.55 -9.58 -9.96
C ASP A 95 33.60 -11.06 -9.60
N ASN A 96 32.86 -11.50 -8.61
CA ASN A 96 32.79 -12.92 -8.20
C ASN A 96 31.70 -13.72 -8.96
N GLY A 97 31.05 -13.12 -9.96
CA GLY A 97 29.93 -13.73 -10.68
C GLY A 97 28.59 -13.67 -9.94
N THR A 98 28.52 -13.01 -8.79
CA THR A 98 27.25 -12.80 -8.07
C THR A 98 26.37 -11.84 -8.87
N LYS A 99 25.12 -12.25 -9.08
CA LYS A 99 24.10 -11.48 -9.79
C LYS A 99 23.20 -10.79 -8.77
N ASN A 100 23.19 -9.47 -8.78
CA ASN A 100 22.31 -8.64 -7.99
C ASN A 100 21.18 -8.11 -8.87
N ASP A 101 19.96 -8.49 -8.60
CA ASP A 101 18.80 -8.01 -9.35
C ASP A 101 18.42 -6.61 -8.86
N TYR A 102 18.31 -5.67 -9.78
CA TYR A 102 17.95 -4.27 -9.49
C TYR A 102 16.53 -3.94 -9.92
N LEU A 103 16.06 -4.61 -10.96
CA LEU A 103 14.78 -4.29 -11.56
C LEU A 103 14.15 -5.56 -12.12
N THR A 104 12.86 -5.71 -11.85
CA THR A 104 11.97 -6.63 -12.56
C THR A 104 10.72 -5.88 -12.97
N GLY A 105 10.29 -6.02 -14.21
CA GLY A 105 9.15 -5.28 -14.73
C GLY A 105 8.59 -5.85 -16.01
N LYS A 106 7.82 -5.03 -16.70
CA LYS A 106 7.27 -5.31 -18.02
C LYS A 106 7.70 -4.22 -19.00
N ILE A 107 7.87 -4.59 -20.26
CA ILE A 107 8.09 -3.59 -21.32
C ILE A 107 6.74 -2.96 -21.64
N GLU A 108 6.70 -1.64 -21.61
CA GLU A 108 5.54 -0.85 -21.99
C GLU A 108 5.54 -0.54 -23.47
N SER A 109 6.68 -0.12 -24.00
CA SER A 109 6.84 0.25 -25.41
C SER A 109 8.28 0.10 -25.87
N MET A 110 8.43 -0.05 -27.18
CA MET A 110 9.72 -0.03 -27.88
C MET A 110 9.69 1.04 -28.97
N ARG A 111 10.78 1.77 -29.12
CA ARG A 111 10.96 2.73 -30.23
C ARG A 111 12.37 2.64 -30.80
N PHE A 112 12.46 2.82 -32.11
CA PHE A 112 13.72 2.99 -32.82
C PHE A 112 13.97 4.49 -33.08
N SER A 113 15.13 4.97 -32.71
CA SER A 113 15.50 6.39 -32.95
C SER A 113 16.99 6.52 -33.15
N GLY A 114 17.38 6.98 -34.33
CA GLY A 114 18.79 7.05 -34.74
C GLY A 114 19.44 5.67 -34.71
N ASP A 115 20.57 5.58 -34.04
CA ASP A 115 21.39 4.36 -33.93
C ASP A 115 21.03 3.51 -32.68
N ALA A 116 19.84 3.71 -32.10
CA ALA A 116 19.46 3.04 -30.85
C ALA A 116 18.02 2.54 -30.85
N VAL A 117 17.80 1.49 -30.06
CA VAL A 117 16.48 0.99 -29.64
C VAL A 117 16.27 1.39 -28.19
N TYR A 118 15.11 1.94 -27.89
CA TYR A 118 14.71 2.37 -26.56
C TYR A 118 13.56 1.49 -26.08
N LEU A 119 13.72 0.94 -24.88
CA LEU A 119 12.71 0.13 -24.22
C LEU A 119 12.21 0.88 -22.99
N THR A 120 10.96 1.33 -23.02
CA THR A 120 10.31 1.91 -21.86
C THR A 120 9.86 0.77 -20.96
N VAL A 121 10.25 0.82 -19.68
CA VAL A 121 9.95 -0.21 -18.70
C VAL A 121 8.95 0.33 -17.69
N ARG A 122 7.93 -0.45 -17.40
CA ARG A 122 6.98 -0.17 -16.32
C ARG A 122 7.15 -1.14 -15.15
N SER A 123 6.99 -0.62 -13.95
CA SER A 123 6.95 -1.42 -12.74
C SER A 123 5.67 -2.26 -12.68
N MET A 124 5.74 -3.44 -12.06
CA MET A 124 4.55 -4.22 -11.71
C MET A 124 3.64 -3.51 -10.70
N SER A 125 4.12 -2.44 -10.06
CA SER A 125 3.31 -1.62 -9.15
C SER A 125 2.13 -0.90 -9.83
N GLU A 126 2.10 -0.81 -11.16
CA GLU A 126 0.97 -0.19 -11.90
C GLU A 126 -0.37 -0.86 -11.60
N VAL A 127 -0.39 -2.16 -11.35
CA VAL A 127 -1.64 -2.87 -10.99
C VAL A 127 -2.27 -2.31 -9.72
N LEU A 128 -1.46 -1.72 -8.82
CA LEU A 128 -1.92 -1.15 -7.56
C LEU A 128 -2.71 0.16 -7.74
N THR A 129 -2.60 0.81 -8.90
CA THR A 129 -3.35 2.05 -9.22
C THR A 129 -4.78 1.79 -9.70
N ARG A 130 -5.12 0.53 -9.94
CA ARG A 130 -6.46 0.13 -10.38
C ARG A 130 -7.42 0.07 -9.20
N ASN A 131 -8.73 0.19 -9.51
CA ASN A 131 -9.77 -0.05 -8.52
C ASN A 131 -9.71 -1.48 -8.01
N HIS A 132 -9.57 -1.63 -6.69
CA HIS A 132 -9.45 -2.94 -6.03
C HIS A 132 -10.80 -3.65 -5.94
N VAL A 133 -11.88 -2.92 -5.61
CA VAL A 133 -13.22 -3.48 -5.52
C VAL A 133 -13.98 -3.21 -6.82
N ASN A 134 -14.06 -4.23 -7.67
CA ASN A 134 -14.65 -4.12 -9.01
C ASN A 134 -16.01 -4.83 -9.15
N ASN A 135 -16.46 -5.56 -8.12
CA ASN A 135 -17.78 -6.22 -8.15
C ASN A 135 -18.88 -5.18 -8.07
N LYS A 136 -19.75 -5.15 -9.09
CA LYS A 136 -20.88 -4.21 -9.17
C LYS A 136 -22.20 -4.97 -9.15
N PHE A 137 -23.23 -4.32 -8.63
CA PHE A 137 -24.58 -4.86 -8.67
C PHE A 137 -25.11 -4.91 -10.11
N LEU A 138 -25.72 -6.02 -10.47
CA LEU A 138 -26.26 -6.24 -11.83
C LEU A 138 -27.62 -5.55 -12.03
N GLY A 139 -28.35 -5.29 -10.95
CA GLY A 139 -29.69 -4.69 -11.01
C GLY A 139 -30.73 -5.57 -11.73
N ASN A 140 -30.58 -6.90 -11.61
CA ASN A 140 -31.37 -7.86 -12.36
C ASN A 140 -32.21 -8.79 -11.46
N ASN A 141 -32.55 -8.35 -10.24
CA ASN A 141 -33.44 -9.12 -9.37
C ASN A 141 -34.79 -9.36 -10.02
N ALA A 142 -35.19 -10.61 -10.11
CA ALA A 142 -36.56 -11.00 -10.32
C ALA A 142 -37.21 -11.17 -8.93
N LEU A 143 -37.92 -10.14 -8.49
CA LEU A 143 -38.58 -10.19 -7.18
C LEU A 143 -39.64 -11.32 -7.14
N PRO A 144 -39.78 -12.03 -5.98
CA PRO A 144 -39.15 -11.73 -4.66
C PRO A 144 -37.76 -12.30 -4.49
N ASN A 145 -37.16 -12.94 -5.44
CA ASN A 145 -35.86 -13.60 -5.35
C ASN A 145 -34.73 -12.70 -5.88
N GLY A 146 -33.50 -13.05 -5.52
CA GLY A 146 -32.26 -12.37 -5.95
C GLY A 146 -31.71 -11.40 -4.93
N VAL A 147 -30.42 -11.04 -5.12
CA VAL A 147 -29.62 -10.17 -4.24
C VAL A 147 -28.76 -9.17 -5.03
N GLU A 148 -29.20 -8.83 -6.24
CA GLU A 148 -28.48 -7.91 -7.15
C GLU A 148 -29.16 -6.53 -7.27
N GLY A 149 -30.26 -6.31 -6.53
CA GLY A 149 -31.07 -5.10 -6.65
C GLY A 149 -31.83 -5.00 -7.96
N VAL A 150 -32.50 -3.88 -8.15
CA VAL A 150 -33.24 -3.58 -9.40
C VAL A 150 -32.50 -2.49 -10.18
N ALA A 151 -32.84 -2.38 -11.50
CA ALA A 151 -32.08 -1.55 -12.43
C ALA A 151 -32.10 -0.06 -12.09
N ASP A 152 -33.20 0.44 -11.54
CA ASP A 152 -33.42 1.87 -11.25
C ASP A 152 -32.90 2.27 -9.82
N ASP A 153 -32.31 1.32 -9.09
CA ASP A 153 -31.87 1.53 -7.69
C ASP A 153 -30.35 1.45 -7.55
N ILE A 154 -29.78 0.23 -7.50
CA ILE A 154 -28.34 0.03 -7.17
C ILE A 154 -27.50 -0.52 -8.31
N LYS A 155 -28.06 -0.70 -9.49
CA LYS A 155 -27.33 -1.20 -10.66
C LYS A 155 -26.08 -0.37 -10.94
N GLY A 156 -24.95 -1.07 -11.09
CA GLY A 156 -23.66 -0.45 -11.40
C GLY A 156 -22.92 0.12 -10.18
N ASN A 157 -23.57 0.20 -9.02
CA ASN A 157 -22.90 0.55 -7.79
C ASN A 157 -21.94 -0.57 -7.36
N VAL A 158 -20.82 -0.21 -6.75
CA VAL A 158 -19.87 -1.15 -6.19
C VAL A 158 -20.51 -1.91 -5.02
N LYS A 159 -20.35 -3.22 -4.98
CA LYS A 159 -20.78 -4.03 -3.85
C LYS A 159 -19.90 -3.70 -2.63
N PRO A 160 -20.50 -3.54 -1.45
CA PRO A 160 -19.71 -3.24 -0.25
C PRO A 160 -18.74 -4.36 0.06
N ARG A 161 -17.59 -4.01 0.63
CA ARG A 161 -16.57 -4.96 1.06
C ARG A 161 -15.99 -4.57 2.41
N VAL A 162 -15.84 -5.57 3.28
CA VAL A 162 -15.22 -5.44 4.58
C VAL A 162 -13.79 -5.99 4.52
N PHE A 163 -12.84 -5.22 5.04
CA PHE A 163 -11.49 -5.66 5.34
C PHE A 163 -11.26 -5.53 6.85
N GLY A 164 -10.84 -6.59 7.50
CA GLY A 164 -10.68 -6.60 8.95
C GLY A 164 -12.02 -6.60 9.69
N SER A 165 -12.15 -5.75 10.72
CA SER A 165 -13.34 -5.66 11.58
C SER A 165 -13.91 -4.25 11.60
N VAL A 166 -15.16 -4.06 11.24
CA VAL A 166 -15.84 -2.77 11.15
C VAL A 166 -17.02 -2.68 12.10
N LEU A 167 -17.32 -1.48 12.59
CA LEU A 167 -18.44 -1.23 13.52
C LEU A 167 -19.44 -0.28 12.91
N ASN A 168 -20.70 -0.58 13.18
CA ASN A 168 -21.85 0.25 12.83
C ASN A 168 -21.90 0.63 11.34
N ALA A 169 -21.51 -0.28 10.45
CA ALA A 169 -21.59 -0.07 9.01
C ALA A 169 -23.04 -0.11 8.54
N THR A 170 -23.37 0.73 7.56
CA THR A 170 -24.69 0.68 6.88
C THR A 170 -24.60 -0.23 5.67
N PRO A 171 -25.36 -1.34 5.63
CA PRO A 171 -25.39 -2.26 4.49
C PRO A 171 -26.22 -1.71 3.34
N VAL A 172 -26.05 -2.30 2.17
CA VAL A 172 -26.87 -2.01 0.99
C VAL A 172 -28.10 -2.93 1.00
N LEU A 173 -29.30 -2.34 0.86
CA LEU A 173 -30.55 -3.09 0.70
C LEU A 173 -30.60 -3.69 -0.72
N VAL A 174 -30.42 -4.99 -0.83
CA VAL A 174 -30.33 -5.69 -2.14
C VAL A 174 -31.63 -6.38 -2.57
N ASN A 175 -32.54 -6.62 -1.62
CA ASN A 175 -33.85 -7.17 -1.91
C ASN A 175 -34.90 -6.56 -0.96
N THR A 176 -35.70 -5.65 -1.48
CA THR A 176 -36.72 -4.92 -0.71
C THR A 176 -37.85 -5.78 -0.22
N SER A 177 -38.33 -6.74 -1.03
CA SER A 177 -39.46 -7.60 -0.69
C SER A 177 -39.12 -8.64 0.40
N GLN A 178 -37.85 -9.07 0.48
CA GLN A 178 -37.37 -10.00 1.49
C GLN A 178 -36.53 -9.34 2.59
N LEU A 179 -36.38 -8.02 2.57
CA LEU A 179 -35.57 -7.25 3.51
C LEU A 179 -34.14 -7.81 3.66
N ILE A 180 -33.49 -8.10 2.51
CA ILE A 180 -32.13 -8.61 2.48
C ILE A 180 -31.17 -7.46 2.24
N TYR A 181 -30.17 -7.37 3.09
CA TYR A 181 -29.09 -6.38 3.05
C TYR A 181 -27.75 -7.07 2.88
N GLN A 182 -26.80 -6.38 2.22
CA GLN A 182 -25.45 -6.86 2.03
C GLN A 182 -24.43 -5.93 2.68
N PHE A 183 -23.55 -6.50 3.55
CA PHE A 183 -22.43 -5.83 4.18
C PHE A 183 -21.11 -6.06 3.42
N SER A 184 -20.98 -7.21 2.76
CA SER A 184 -19.74 -7.57 2.07
C SER A 184 -20.02 -8.50 0.90
N ASP A 185 -19.25 -8.35 -0.18
CA ASP A 185 -19.24 -9.28 -1.31
C ASP A 185 -18.39 -10.53 -1.04
N ARG A 186 -17.68 -10.57 0.11
CA ARG A 186 -16.85 -11.72 0.49
C ARG A 186 -17.68 -12.79 1.21
N THR A 187 -17.47 -14.05 0.80
CA THR A 187 -18.13 -15.20 1.41
C THR A 187 -17.56 -15.57 2.80
N THR A 188 -16.39 -15.02 3.13
CA THR A 188 -15.70 -15.18 4.44
C THR A 188 -16.16 -14.15 5.48
N ALA A 189 -16.92 -13.14 5.06
CA ALA A 189 -17.42 -12.11 5.96
C ALA A 189 -18.43 -12.69 6.97
N THR A 190 -18.36 -12.21 8.20
CA THR A 190 -19.23 -12.58 9.31
C THR A 190 -19.88 -11.33 9.91
N ILE A 191 -21.14 -11.45 10.32
CA ILE A 191 -21.91 -10.37 10.95
C ILE A 191 -22.10 -10.73 12.41
N SER A 192 -21.60 -9.91 13.33
CA SER A 192 -21.66 -10.16 14.76
C SER A 192 -22.88 -9.51 15.43
N ALA A 193 -23.35 -8.38 14.90
CA ALA A 193 -24.53 -7.70 15.43
C ALA A 193 -25.23 -6.88 14.34
N ILE A 194 -26.56 -6.79 14.46
CA ILE A 194 -27.41 -5.92 13.63
C ILE A 194 -28.23 -5.01 14.54
N TYR A 195 -28.37 -3.77 14.09
CA TYR A 195 -29.09 -2.73 14.82
C TYR A 195 -30.13 -2.07 13.93
N ASP A 196 -31.30 -1.74 14.54
CA ASP A 196 -32.32 -0.84 13.97
C ASP A 196 -32.38 0.41 14.85
N LYS A 197 -32.09 1.59 14.31
CA LYS A 197 -32.00 2.85 15.07
C LYS A 197 -31.07 2.73 16.31
N GLY A 198 -29.98 1.98 16.21
CA GLY A 198 -29.03 1.75 17.31
C GLY A 198 -29.42 0.68 18.31
N VAL A 199 -30.64 0.11 18.24
CA VAL A 199 -31.09 -1.00 19.10
C VAL A 199 -30.70 -2.31 18.48
N ALA A 200 -30.04 -3.18 19.26
CA ALA A 200 -29.63 -4.50 18.80
C ALA A 200 -30.84 -5.40 18.49
N LEU A 201 -30.84 -6.01 17.32
CA LEU A 201 -31.74 -7.07 16.95
C LEU A 201 -31.21 -8.44 17.45
N THR A 202 -32.08 -9.46 17.51
CA THR A 202 -31.71 -10.79 17.97
C THR A 202 -31.41 -11.72 16.79
N LEU A 203 -30.25 -12.37 16.78
CA LEU A 203 -29.95 -13.42 15.81
C LEU A 203 -30.90 -14.59 15.97
N HIS A 204 -31.56 -14.98 14.89
CA HIS A 204 -32.43 -16.16 14.86
C HIS A 204 -31.63 -17.38 14.37
N GLN A 205 -30.93 -17.27 13.26
CA GLN A 205 -30.17 -18.37 12.68
C GLN A 205 -29.02 -17.85 11.83
N SER A 206 -27.92 -18.62 11.78
CA SER A 206 -26.77 -18.38 10.92
C SER A 206 -26.67 -19.49 9.88
N TYR A 207 -26.38 -19.11 8.64
CA TYR A 207 -26.11 -20.00 7.52
C TYR A 207 -24.68 -19.81 7.02
N THR A 208 -24.08 -20.87 6.52
CA THR A 208 -22.82 -20.79 5.77
C THR A 208 -23.11 -20.46 4.31
N TRP A 209 -22.13 -19.97 3.56
CA TRP A 209 -22.27 -19.69 2.13
C TRP A 209 -22.74 -20.90 1.32
N ALA A 210 -22.30 -22.11 1.68
CA ALA A 210 -22.76 -23.36 1.06
C ALA A 210 -24.28 -23.59 1.19
N ASN A 211 -24.92 -22.98 2.18
CA ASN A 211 -26.36 -23.08 2.43
C ASN A 211 -27.11 -21.80 2.06
N PHE A 212 -26.59 -20.98 1.14
CA PHE A 212 -27.21 -19.73 0.71
C PHE A 212 -28.65 -19.92 0.20
N ALA A 213 -28.92 -21.00 -0.53
CA ALA A 213 -30.27 -21.33 -1.00
C ALA A 213 -31.26 -21.51 0.19
N SER A 214 -30.83 -22.14 1.28
CA SER A 214 -31.64 -22.29 2.50
C SER A 214 -31.87 -20.95 3.21
N PHE A 215 -30.88 -20.06 3.24
CA PHE A 215 -31.01 -18.69 3.72
C PHE A 215 -32.06 -17.91 2.91
N MET A 216 -32.02 -18.00 1.57
CA MET A 216 -33.01 -17.36 0.70
C MET A 216 -34.42 -17.88 0.92
N ALA A 217 -34.56 -19.20 1.08
CA ALA A 217 -35.87 -19.87 1.27
C ALA A 217 -36.46 -19.67 2.66
N HIS A 218 -35.69 -19.20 3.64
CA HIS A 218 -36.18 -19.02 5.02
C HIS A 218 -37.12 -17.81 5.09
N THR A 219 -38.39 -18.03 5.44
CA THR A 219 -39.45 -17.01 5.49
C THR A 219 -39.99 -16.73 6.90
N SER A 220 -39.80 -17.64 7.88
CA SER A 220 -40.37 -17.51 9.19
C SER A 220 -39.43 -16.86 10.20
N ILE A 221 -39.19 -15.54 10.01
CA ILE A 221 -38.35 -14.77 10.94
C ILE A 221 -39.28 -13.86 11.77
N ALA A 222 -39.24 -14.01 13.10
CA ALA A 222 -40.05 -13.18 13.96
C ALA A 222 -39.61 -11.71 13.98
N SER A 223 -40.52 -10.81 14.37
CA SER A 223 -40.22 -9.39 14.54
C SER A 223 -39.04 -9.16 15.50
N GLY A 224 -38.18 -8.21 15.21
CA GLY A 224 -36.98 -7.91 15.99
C GLY A 224 -35.85 -8.93 15.86
N ARG A 225 -36.01 -9.91 14.94
CA ARG A 225 -34.99 -10.93 14.67
C ARG A 225 -34.44 -10.85 13.25
N TYR A 226 -33.27 -11.46 13.06
CA TYR A 226 -32.62 -11.56 11.76
C TYR A 226 -31.94 -12.92 11.58
N ILE A 227 -31.66 -13.27 10.34
CA ILE A 227 -30.78 -14.38 9.96
C ILE A 227 -29.63 -13.85 9.13
N ILE A 228 -28.51 -14.58 9.15
CA ILE A 228 -27.31 -14.19 8.40
C ILE A 228 -26.82 -15.32 7.49
N CYS A 229 -26.13 -14.94 6.42
CA CYS A 229 -25.36 -15.86 5.57
C CYS A 229 -24.16 -15.10 5.01
N ALA A 230 -22.95 -15.42 5.47
CA ALA A 230 -21.75 -14.67 5.12
C ALA A 230 -21.97 -13.14 5.30
N GLY A 231 -21.72 -12.32 4.27
CA GLY A 231 -21.94 -10.88 4.30
C GLY A 231 -23.40 -10.42 4.13
N TYR A 232 -24.39 -11.33 4.15
CA TYR A 232 -25.81 -11.01 3.98
C TYR A 232 -26.60 -11.13 5.28
N VAL A 233 -27.57 -10.24 5.45
CA VAL A 233 -28.56 -10.31 6.54
C VAL A 233 -29.97 -10.19 5.97
N LYS A 234 -30.90 -10.95 6.53
CA LYS A 234 -32.33 -10.88 6.22
C LYS A 234 -33.11 -10.59 7.49
N LEU A 235 -33.91 -9.53 7.47
CA LEU A 235 -34.71 -9.09 8.62
C LEU A 235 -36.09 -9.75 8.64
N GLY A 236 -36.65 -9.95 9.83
CA GLY A 236 -38.00 -10.50 10.03
C GLY A 236 -39.12 -9.49 9.80
N THR A 237 -38.81 -8.20 9.94
CA THR A 237 -39.78 -7.09 9.76
C THR A 237 -39.09 -5.87 9.18
N THR A 238 -39.87 -4.98 8.55
CA THR A 238 -39.38 -3.68 8.09
C THR A 238 -38.77 -2.91 9.27
N PRO A 239 -37.53 -2.41 9.13
CA PRO A 239 -36.88 -1.65 10.18
C PRO A 239 -37.56 -0.32 10.41
N ALA A 240 -37.51 0.20 11.65
CA ALA A 240 -38.07 1.49 12.03
C ALA A 240 -37.18 2.67 11.57
N GLY A 241 -35.92 2.41 11.23
CA GLY A 241 -35.00 3.42 10.74
C GLY A 241 -33.76 2.84 10.10
N THR A 242 -32.62 3.52 10.28
CA THR A 242 -31.35 3.09 9.67
C THR A 242 -30.89 1.76 10.26
N VAL A 243 -30.70 0.78 9.37
CA VAL A 243 -30.08 -0.52 9.71
C VAL A 243 -28.57 -0.35 9.66
N THR A 244 -27.91 -0.76 10.74
CA THR A 244 -26.45 -0.80 10.83
C THR A 244 -26.01 -2.14 11.41
N GLY A 245 -24.73 -2.46 11.30
CA GLY A 245 -24.22 -3.70 11.88
C GLY A 245 -22.72 -3.69 12.07
N ASP A 246 -22.28 -4.62 12.91
CA ASP A 246 -20.87 -4.90 13.14
C ASP A 246 -20.50 -6.15 12.33
N CYS A 247 -19.48 -6.02 11.50
CA CYS A 247 -19.08 -7.04 10.53
C CYS A 247 -17.56 -7.20 10.52
N ALA A 248 -17.09 -8.42 10.27
CA ALA A 248 -15.67 -8.70 10.13
C ALA A 248 -15.42 -9.70 8.98
N ASP A 249 -14.25 -9.58 8.35
CA ASP A 249 -13.71 -10.65 7.51
C ASP A 249 -12.95 -11.67 8.39
N SER A 250 -12.55 -12.79 7.82
CA SER A 250 -11.76 -13.83 8.48
C SER A 250 -10.38 -13.34 8.94
N LEU A 251 -9.81 -12.39 8.22
CA LEU A 251 -8.53 -11.78 8.52
C LEU A 251 -8.75 -10.39 9.13
N THR A 252 -8.19 -10.17 10.32
CA THR A 252 -8.38 -8.91 11.05
C THR A 252 -7.09 -8.18 11.41
N LEU A 253 -5.95 -8.87 11.41
CA LEU A 253 -4.66 -8.25 11.69
C LEU A 253 -4.13 -7.48 10.46
N ALA A 254 -3.45 -6.37 10.72
CA ALA A 254 -3.00 -5.43 9.67
C ALA A 254 -2.16 -6.10 8.56
N GLY A 255 -1.21 -6.96 8.91
CA GLY A 255 -0.36 -7.65 7.93
C GLY A 255 -1.12 -8.72 7.14
N ASP A 256 -2.06 -9.43 7.76
CA ASP A 256 -2.89 -10.42 7.08
C ASP A 256 -3.84 -9.76 6.08
N VAL A 257 -4.46 -8.64 6.46
CA VAL A 257 -5.33 -7.85 5.57
C VAL A 257 -4.52 -7.25 4.42
N PHE A 258 -3.33 -6.69 4.71
CA PHE A 258 -2.43 -6.13 3.71
C PHE A 258 -2.00 -7.19 2.68
N GLU A 259 -1.60 -8.37 3.14
CA GLU A 259 -1.22 -9.50 2.27
C GLU A 259 -2.41 -9.98 1.42
N ALA A 260 -3.62 -10.09 2.01
CA ALA A 260 -4.81 -10.51 1.27
C ALA A 260 -5.17 -9.54 0.14
N ILE A 261 -5.02 -8.23 0.37
CA ILE A 261 -5.21 -7.20 -0.67
C ILE A 261 -4.19 -7.38 -1.80
N LEU A 262 -2.92 -7.60 -1.48
CA LEU A 262 -1.88 -7.85 -2.48
C LEU A 262 -2.08 -9.14 -3.26
N ALA A 263 -2.54 -10.21 -2.60
CA ALA A 263 -2.78 -11.50 -3.20
C ALA A 263 -3.87 -11.44 -4.30
N GLU A 264 -4.86 -10.56 -4.15
CA GLU A 264 -5.88 -10.31 -5.18
C GLU A 264 -5.28 -9.68 -6.45
N GLU A 265 -4.19 -8.93 -6.31
CA GLU A 265 -3.42 -8.36 -7.43
C GLU A 265 -2.26 -9.29 -7.90
N SER A 266 -2.20 -10.51 -7.39
CA SER A 266 -1.11 -11.48 -7.67
C SER A 266 0.28 -10.98 -7.26
N LEU A 267 0.34 -10.17 -6.21
CA LEU A 267 1.57 -9.65 -5.60
C LEU A 267 1.84 -10.32 -4.25
N THR A 268 3.09 -10.28 -3.82
CA THR A 268 3.54 -10.92 -2.58
C THR A 268 4.01 -9.87 -1.58
N LEU A 269 3.55 -9.99 -0.33
CA LEU A 269 4.11 -9.24 0.80
C LEU A 269 5.31 -9.99 1.37
N ASN A 270 6.39 -9.27 1.69
CA ASN A 270 7.52 -9.85 2.40
C ASN A 270 7.08 -10.40 3.77
N ALA A 271 7.53 -11.60 4.14
CA ALA A 271 7.10 -12.31 5.34
C ALA A 271 7.43 -11.55 6.65
N THR A 272 8.60 -10.89 6.71
CA THR A 272 8.97 -10.05 7.87
C THR A 272 8.05 -8.83 7.96
N SER A 273 7.73 -8.20 6.83
CA SER A 273 6.80 -7.08 6.77
C SER A 273 5.41 -7.46 7.27
N LYS A 274 4.89 -8.63 6.87
CA LYS A 274 3.63 -9.17 7.38
C LYS A 274 3.65 -9.31 8.90
N THR A 275 4.70 -9.94 9.44
CA THR A 275 4.85 -10.14 10.89
C THR A 275 4.92 -8.81 11.63
N THR A 276 5.64 -7.83 11.07
CA THR A 276 5.78 -6.48 11.65
C THR A 276 4.43 -5.76 11.71
N LEU A 277 3.65 -5.77 10.64
CA LEU A 277 2.33 -5.14 10.61
C LEU A 277 1.34 -5.87 11.55
N ASN A 278 1.37 -7.21 11.60
CA ASN A 278 0.50 -7.98 12.50
C ASN A 278 0.76 -7.67 13.98
N ALA A 279 1.99 -7.36 14.35
CA ALA A 279 2.34 -6.97 15.71
C ALA A 279 1.70 -5.64 16.15
N ILE A 280 1.31 -4.78 15.21
CA ILE A 280 0.60 -3.53 15.52
C ILE A 280 -0.84 -3.83 15.95
N GLY A 281 -1.55 -4.74 15.27
CA GLY A 281 -2.86 -5.19 15.72
C GLY A 281 -3.95 -5.22 14.63
N ALA A 282 -5.19 -5.25 15.10
CA ALA A 282 -6.37 -5.36 14.24
C ALA A 282 -6.74 -4.04 13.59
N VAL A 283 -7.20 -4.14 12.32
CA VAL A 283 -7.68 -3.04 11.49
C VAL A 283 -9.11 -3.26 11.03
N GLY A 284 -9.76 -2.21 10.56
CA GLY A 284 -11.09 -2.28 9.95
C GLY A 284 -11.28 -1.20 8.90
N ILE A 285 -11.68 -1.61 7.69
CA ILE A 285 -11.97 -0.72 6.57
C ILE A 285 -13.26 -1.19 5.90
N TYR A 286 -14.21 -0.31 5.71
CA TYR A 286 -15.46 -0.55 4.99
C TYR A 286 -15.45 0.19 3.66
N VAL A 287 -15.47 -0.54 2.56
CA VAL A 287 -15.45 0.01 1.21
C VAL A 287 -16.85 -0.08 0.64
N THR A 288 -17.40 1.06 0.23
CA THR A 288 -18.74 1.16 -0.41
C THR A 288 -18.68 1.84 -1.78
N GLY A 289 -17.50 2.19 -2.25
CA GLY A 289 -17.26 2.88 -3.50
C GLY A 289 -15.98 2.42 -4.18
N GLU A 290 -15.61 3.10 -5.24
CA GLU A 290 -14.35 2.83 -5.93
C GLU A 290 -13.17 3.28 -5.08
N ILE A 291 -12.21 2.39 -4.90
CA ILE A 291 -10.97 2.64 -4.16
C ILE A 291 -9.83 1.87 -4.84
N THR A 292 -8.68 2.50 -4.99
CA THR A 292 -7.50 1.83 -5.56
C THR A 292 -6.79 0.96 -4.52
N THR A 293 -6.09 -0.06 -5.00
CA THR A 293 -5.27 -0.92 -4.14
C THR A 293 -4.25 -0.08 -3.35
N THR A 294 -3.59 0.89 -4.02
CA THR A 294 -2.66 1.83 -3.36
C THR A 294 -3.30 2.57 -2.19
N GLN A 295 -4.54 3.07 -2.35
CA GLN A 295 -5.23 3.78 -1.27
C GLN A 295 -5.50 2.90 -0.06
N LEU A 296 -5.91 1.64 -0.28
CA LEU A 296 -6.11 0.66 0.81
C LEU A 296 -4.80 0.35 1.54
N LEU A 297 -3.73 0.07 0.80
CA LEU A 297 -2.42 -0.22 1.39
C LEU A 297 -1.88 0.99 2.16
N ASN A 298 -2.05 2.20 1.62
CA ASN A 298 -1.65 3.44 2.28
C ASN A 298 -2.40 3.66 3.59
N GLN A 299 -3.72 3.40 3.60
CA GLN A 299 -4.53 3.55 4.81
C GLN A 299 -4.08 2.60 5.92
N ILE A 300 -3.77 1.33 5.58
CA ILE A 300 -3.27 0.36 6.57
C ILE A 300 -1.87 0.74 7.04
N ALA A 301 -0.95 1.03 6.11
CA ALA A 301 0.43 1.39 6.47
C ALA A 301 0.49 2.64 7.36
N GLN A 302 -0.23 3.71 7.00
CA GLN A 302 -0.32 4.93 7.81
C GLN A 302 -0.88 4.65 9.20
N SER A 303 -1.91 3.79 9.31
CA SER A 303 -2.49 3.40 10.59
C SER A 303 -1.50 2.67 11.49
N CYS A 304 -0.56 1.94 10.88
CA CYS A 304 0.49 1.23 11.60
C CYS A 304 1.74 2.09 11.89
N GLY A 305 1.79 3.35 11.45
CA GLY A 305 3.02 4.16 11.49
C GLY A 305 4.12 3.57 10.63
N ALA A 306 3.73 2.94 9.53
CA ALA A 306 4.59 2.24 8.58
C ALA A 306 4.62 2.95 7.22
N TYR A 307 5.60 2.63 6.44
CA TYR A 307 5.67 2.91 5.01
C TYR A 307 5.82 1.60 4.24
N TRP A 308 5.49 1.63 2.94
CA TRP A 308 5.67 0.47 2.08
C TRP A 308 6.33 0.87 0.75
N TYR A 309 7.01 -0.08 0.13
CA TYR A 309 7.63 0.10 -1.17
C TYR A 309 7.65 -1.22 -1.94
N PHE A 310 7.81 -1.10 -3.24
CA PHE A 310 7.86 -2.22 -4.16
C PHE A 310 9.29 -2.45 -4.63
N LEU A 311 9.79 -3.65 -4.49
CA LEU A 311 11.12 -4.04 -4.94
C LEU A 311 11.08 -5.46 -5.51
N GLN A 312 11.53 -5.66 -6.74
CA GLN A 312 11.66 -6.97 -7.39
C GLN A 312 10.40 -7.85 -7.28
N ASN A 313 9.22 -7.30 -7.62
CA ASN A 313 7.91 -7.97 -7.53
C ASN A 313 7.44 -8.34 -6.10
N VAL A 314 8.13 -7.91 -5.07
CA VAL A 314 7.76 -8.08 -3.67
C VAL A 314 7.45 -6.73 -3.06
N VAL A 315 6.37 -6.66 -2.30
CA VAL A 315 6.04 -5.48 -1.50
C VAL A 315 6.65 -5.63 -0.12
N TYR A 316 7.35 -4.59 0.32
CA TYR A 316 7.91 -4.47 1.66
C TYR A 316 7.16 -3.40 2.43
N ALA A 317 6.88 -3.67 3.70
CA ALA A 317 6.36 -2.67 4.63
C ALA A 317 7.25 -2.65 5.88
N LYS A 318 7.66 -1.46 6.29
CA LYS A 318 8.54 -1.23 7.45
C LYS A 318 7.94 -0.15 8.35
N LEU A 319 8.12 -0.25 9.65
CA LEU A 319 7.77 0.85 10.56
C LEU A 319 8.70 2.03 10.32
N LEU A 320 8.18 3.24 10.44
CA LEU A 320 8.98 4.45 10.34
C LEU A 320 9.91 4.55 11.58
N ALA A 321 11.19 4.39 11.35
CA ALA A 321 12.23 4.44 12.37
C ALA A 321 13.55 4.92 11.76
N LEU A 322 14.43 5.48 12.57
CA LEU A 322 15.78 5.80 12.14
C LEU A 322 16.66 4.53 12.13
N ALA A 323 17.53 4.43 11.13
CA ALA A 323 18.50 3.34 11.04
C ALA A 323 19.45 3.35 12.25
N THR A 324 19.79 2.16 12.71
CA THR A 324 20.74 1.97 13.83
C THR A 324 22.10 1.47 13.37
N THR A 325 22.21 1.03 12.12
CA THR A 325 23.44 0.54 11.48
C THR A 325 23.52 1.09 10.05
N SER A 326 24.72 1.25 9.53
CA SER A 326 24.94 1.68 8.15
C SER A 326 25.22 0.47 7.25
N THR A 327 24.62 0.48 6.04
CA THR A 327 24.92 -0.43 4.94
C THR A 327 25.82 0.22 3.89
N LEU A 328 25.89 1.55 3.89
CA LEU A 328 26.70 2.37 2.99
C LEU A 328 27.47 3.41 3.81
N SER A 329 28.69 3.72 3.40
CA SER A 329 29.49 4.79 3.98
C SER A 329 29.96 5.73 2.87
N LEU A 330 29.77 7.03 3.03
CA LEU A 330 30.17 8.06 2.08
C LEU A 330 31.11 9.05 2.76
N THR A 331 32.17 9.40 2.06
CA THR A 331 33.19 10.37 2.51
C THR A 331 33.22 11.60 1.59
N ASN A 332 33.95 12.64 1.95
CA ASN A 332 34.10 13.84 1.11
C ASN A 332 34.56 13.53 -0.32
N SER A 333 35.31 12.44 -0.54
CA SER A 333 35.81 12.07 -1.88
C SER A 333 34.71 11.58 -2.80
N GLU A 334 33.60 11.07 -2.27
CA GLU A 334 32.47 10.51 -3.01
C GLU A 334 31.33 11.53 -3.12
N LEU A 335 31.25 12.48 -2.18
CA LEU A 335 30.16 13.45 -2.12
C LEU A 335 30.31 14.52 -3.21
N ILE A 336 29.26 14.70 -4.02
CA ILE A 336 29.11 15.84 -4.94
C ILE A 336 28.37 16.97 -4.20
N THR A 337 27.19 16.67 -3.65
CA THR A 337 26.37 17.61 -2.87
C THR A 337 25.83 16.96 -1.61
N ILE A 338 25.64 17.78 -0.57
CA ILE A 338 24.93 17.44 0.64
C ILE A 338 24.16 18.67 1.13
N ASP A 339 22.86 18.57 1.22
CA ASP A 339 21.96 19.69 1.57
C ASP A 339 20.95 19.26 2.61
N ILE A 340 20.83 20.03 3.70
CA ILE A 340 19.74 19.88 4.68
C ILE A 340 18.52 20.66 4.15
N VAL A 341 17.44 19.94 3.85
CA VAL A 341 16.20 20.51 3.35
C VAL A 341 15.32 20.97 4.50
N ASN A 342 15.19 20.13 5.54
CA ASN A 342 14.39 20.39 6.74
C ASN A 342 15.12 19.90 7.98
N THR A 343 14.73 20.41 9.15
CA THR A 343 15.31 20.05 10.45
C THR A 343 14.31 19.41 11.41
N GLY A 344 13.13 19.05 10.90
CA GLY A 344 12.09 18.34 11.65
C GLY A 344 11.09 17.70 10.70
N LEU A 345 10.39 16.68 11.16
CA LEU A 345 9.42 15.91 10.37
C LEU A 345 8.02 16.55 10.30
N GLY A 346 7.78 17.62 11.05
CA GLY A 346 6.51 18.34 11.01
C GLY A 346 6.45 19.36 9.87
N GLU A 347 5.32 20.03 9.75
CA GLU A 347 5.14 21.13 8.80
C GLU A 347 6.19 22.22 9.03
N ASN A 348 6.62 22.85 7.93
CA ASN A 348 7.69 23.86 7.90
C ASN A 348 9.03 23.38 8.47
N GLY A 349 9.28 22.07 8.47
CA GLY A 349 10.53 21.49 8.96
C GLY A 349 10.72 21.65 10.47
N LEU A 350 9.65 21.72 11.24
CA LEU A 350 9.69 21.83 12.70
C LEU A 350 9.45 20.47 13.38
N PRO A 351 9.94 20.27 14.61
CA PRO A 351 9.52 19.14 15.43
C PRO A 351 8.02 19.19 15.74
N VAL A 352 7.40 18.02 15.92
CA VAL A 352 5.98 17.87 16.21
C VAL A 352 5.73 18.01 17.71
N GLU A 353 4.78 18.87 18.11
CA GLU A 353 4.39 19.07 19.51
C GLU A 353 3.50 17.96 20.04
N SER A 354 2.49 17.57 19.24
CA SER A 354 1.46 16.64 19.69
C SER A 354 0.86 15.87 18.53
N ILE A 355 0.36 14.67 18.85
CA ILE A 355 -0.37 13.82 17.91
C ILE A 355 -1.74 13.47 18.51
N SER A 356 -2.80 13.80 17.77
CA SER A 356 -4.14 13.27 17.97
C SER A 356 -4.35 12.08 17.07
N PHE A 357 -4.26 10.88 17.62
CA PHE A 357 -4.39 9.63 16.87
C PHE A 357 -5.80 9.08 17.03
N ASN A 358 -6.54 9.09 15.94
CA ASN A 358 -7.91 8.61 15.87
C ASN A 358 -7.93 7.10 15.58
N TYR A 359 -8.75 6.36 16.32
CA TYR A 359 -8.88 4.91 16.21
C TYR A 359 -10.35 4.51 16.41
N ASP A 360 -10.67 3.23 16.23
CA ASP A 360 -12.00 2.64 16.43
C ASP A 360 -13.09 3.37 15.63
N HIS A 361 -12.83 3.47 14.30
CA HIS A 361 -13.74 4.12 13.36
C HIS A 361 -15.15 3.54 13.41
N ILE A 362 -16.15 4.40 13.54
CA ILE A 362 -17.57 4.10 13.43
C ILE A 362 -18.00 4.50 12.02
N GLU A 363 -18.36 3.51 11.20
CA GLU A 363 -18.62 3.73 9.76
C GLU A 363 -19.83 4.65 9.52
N THR A 364 -20.87 4.49 10.32
CA THR A 364 -22.07 5.33 10.23
C THR A 364 -22.30 6.08 11.54
N VAL A 365 -22.02 7.36 11.50
CA VAL A 365 -22.33 8.26 12.64
C VAL A 365 -23.82 8.48 12.71
N GLN A 366 -24.42 8.27 13.88
CA GLN A 366 -25.85 8.47 14.13
C GLN A 366 -26.06 9.58 15.16
N LYS A 367 -26.83 10.62 14.80
CA LYS A 367 -27.23 11.66 15.74
C LYS A 367 -28.16 11.10 16.81
N GLU A 368 -28.18 11.71 17.97
CA GLU A 368 -29.05 11.27 19.07
C GLU A 368 -30.53 11.24 18.67
N THR A 369 -30.97 12.13 17.81
CA THR A 369 -32.34 12.19 17.26
C THR A 369 -32.69 11.00 16.37
N ASP A 370 -31.69 10.37 15.78
CA ASP A 370 -31.86 9.25 14.83
C ASP A 370 -31.90 7.90 15.57
N LEU A 371 -31.55 7.92 16.85
CA LEU A 371 -31.49 6.74 17.71
C LEU A 371 -32.81 6.52 18.46
N ALA A 372 -33.17 5.28 18.70
CA ALA A 372 -34.33 4.95 19.52
C ALA A 372 -34.11 5.30 20.99
N GLY A 373 -35.19 5.62 21.70
CA GLY A 373 -35.12 5.95 23.13
C GLY A 373 -34.57 4.84 24.05
N ALA A 374 -34.63 3.58 23.59
CA ALA A 374 -34.08 2.43 24.30
C ALA A 374 -32.55 2.32 24.23
N VAL A 375 -31.87 3.08 23.37
CA VAL A 375 -30.40 3.06 23.27
C VAL A 375 -29.80 3.72 24.51
N THR A 376 -28.84 3.03 25.14
CA THR A 376 -28.19 3.53 26.36
C THR A 376 -27.35 4.79 26.06
N VAL A 377 -27.19 5.67 27.04
CA VAL A 377 -26.40 6.90 26.95
C VAL A 377 -24.95 6.60 26.49
N ALA A 378 -24.34 5.54 27.04
CA ALA A 378 -23.00 5.14 26.67
C ALA A 378 -22.89 4.75 25.18
N ARG A 379 -23.88 4.01 24.63
CA ARG A 379 -23.89 3.65 23.23
C ARG A 379 -24.18 4.87 22.33
N LYS A 380 -25.08 5.75 22.72
CA LYS A 380 -25.34 7.01 22.00
C LYS A 380 -24.04 7.82 21.86
N ALA A 381 -23.27 7.96 22.93
CA ALA A 381 -21.98 8.66 22.92
C ALA A 381 -20.97 8.01 21.97
N VAL A 382 -20.97 6.67 21.83
CA VAL A 382 -20.12 5.96 20.85
C VAL A 382 -20.60 6.25 19.42
N LEU A 383 -21.90 6.10 19.15
CA LEU A 383 -22.47 6.20 17.81
C LEU A 383 -22.47 7.63 17.24
N SER A 384 -22.42 8.64 18.12
CA SER A 384 -22.38 10.08 17.72
C SER A 384 -20.98 10.57 17.33
N ASN A 385 -19.93 9.79 17.55
CA ASN A 385 -18.55 10.15 17.24
C ASN A 385 -17.96 9.19 16.21
N GLN A 386 -17.43 9.74 15.12
CA GLN A 386 -16.83 8.95 14.06
C GLN A 386 -15.60 8.16 14.52
N TYR A 387 -14.81 8.75 15.41
CA TYR A 387 -13.60 8.16 15.96
C TYR A 387 -13.55 8.31 17.48
N ARG A 388 -12.83 7.41 18.11
CA ARG A 388 -12.19 7.65 19.41
C ARG A 388 -10.82 8.25 19.15
N SER A 389 -10.34 9.09 20.04
CA SER A 389 -9.07 9.80 19.86
C SER A 389 -8.15 9.59 21.05
N LYS A 390 -6.87 9.31 20.75
CA LYS A 390 -5.78 9.35 21.72
C LYS A 390 -4.92 10.56 21.48
N PHE A 391 -4.82 11.43 22.47
CA PHE A 391 -3.96 12.61 22.44
C PHE A 391 -2.67 12.35 23.19
N ILE A 392 -1.54 12.63 22.55
CA ILE A 392 -0.20 12.51 23.13
C ILE A 392 0.57 13.79 22.77
N ASN A 393 1.25 14.40 23.74
CA ASN A 393 1.98 15.64 23.56
C ASN A 393 3.30 15.68 24.33
N ASP A 394 4.17 16.59 23.91
CA ASP A 394 5.37 16.97 24.64
C ASP A 394 5.45 18.50 24.76
N ALA A 395 5.09 19.02 25.93
CA ALA A 395 5.02 20.46 26.19
C ALA A 395 6.39 21.16 26.06
N ALA A 396 7.50 20.44 26.24
CA ALA A 396 8.83 21.01 26.09
C ALA A 396 9.12 21.40 24.62
N VAL A 397 8.57 20.65 23.67
CA VAL A 397 8.66 20.99 22.24
C VAL A 397 8.00 22.34 21.98
N LYS A 398 6.79 22.56 22.49
CA LYS A 398 6.07 23.82 22.30
C LYS A 398 6.77 25.02 22.92
N THR A 399 7.38 24.80 24.09
CA THR A 399 8.16 25.84 24.77
C THR A 399 9.37 26.25 23.94
N ARG A 400 10.06 25.28 23.33
CA ARG A 400 11.25 25.54 22.52
C ARG A 400 10.92 26.01 21.10
N HIS A 401 9.85 25.49 20.52
CA HIS A 401 9.38 25.77 19.17
C HIS A 401 7.92 26.20 19.21
N PRO A 402 7.62 27.49 19.45
CA PRO A 402 6.24 27.97 19.60
C PRO A 402 5.34 27.72 18.39
N LEU A 403 5.94 27.51 17.20
CA LEU A 403 5.24 27.20 15.95
C LEU A 403 5.21 25.69 15.65
N ALA A 404 5.64 24.84 16.58
CA ALA A 404 5.59 23.38 16.42
C ALA A 404 4.15 22.91 16.12
N PRO A 405 3.94 22.10 15.06
CA PRO A 405 2.60 21.67 14.65
C PRO A 405 2.04 20.59 15.59
N ALA A 406 0.71 20.58 15.69
CA ALA A 406 -0.08 19.47 16.19
C ALA A 406 -0.60 18.65 15.01
N ILE A 407 -0.41 17.33 15.03
CA ILE A 407 -0.80 16.46 13.93
C ILE A 407 -2.02 15.63 14.31
N LYS A 408 -2.95 15.49 13.37
CA LYS A 408 -4.07 14.56 13.47
C LYS A 408 -3.89 13.41 12.49
N ILE A 409 -4.03 12.17 12.98
CA ILE A 409 -3.94 10.95 12.17
C ILE A 409 -5.24 10.17 12.33
N ASP A 410 -5.96 9.99 11.23
CA ASP A 410 -7.11 9.11 11.17
C ASP A 410 -6.64 7.70 10.82
N SER A 411 -6.94 6.71 11.66
CA SER A 411 -6.47 5.34 11.46
C SER A 411 -7.61 4.32 11.39
N CYS A 412 -7.32 3.19 10.77
CA CYS A 412 -8.20 2.03 10.75
C CYS A 412 -7.93 1.05 11.91
N LEU A 413 -7.06 1.39 12.90
CA LEU A 413 -6.82 0.57 14.08
C LEU A 413 -8.05 0.48 14.97
N ARG A 414 -8.25 -0.71 15.59
CA ARG A 414 -9.44 -0.98 16.40
C ARG A 414 -9.24 -0.74 17.89
N LEU A 415 -8.03 -0.83 18.41
CA LEU A 415 -7.75 -0.82 19.85
C LEU A 415 -6.96 0.41 20.27
N GLU A 416 -7.35 1.01 21.41
CA GLU A 416 -6.66 2.16 22.01
C GLU A 416 -5.18 1.86 22.32
N ALA A 417 -4.88 0.65 22.82
CA ALA A 417 -3.51 0.26 23.15
C ALA A 417 -2.60 0.33 21.93
N ASN A 418 -3.08 -0.16 20.77
CA ASN A 418 -2.34 -0.13 19.52
C ASN A 418 -2.15 1.30 19.00
N ALA A 419 -3.22 2.09 19.00
CA ALA A 419 -3.18 3.52 18.63
C ALA A 419 -2.22 4.30 19.52
N THR A 420 -2.20 4.03 20.84
CA THR A 420 -1.29 4.66 21.79
C THR A 420 0.16 4.31 21.49
N THR A 421 0.45 3.05 21.17
CA THR A 421 1.81 2.58 20.83
C THR A 421 2.31 3.28 19.57
N VAL A 422 1.50 3.29 18.50
CA VAL A 422 1.87 3.94 17.24
C VAL A 422 2.08 5.44 17.43
N ALA A 423 1.12 6.12 18.06
CA ALA A 423 1.19 7.56 18.30
C ALA A 423 2.43 7.95 19.15
N THR A 424 2.73 7.15 20.19
CA THR A 424 3.92 7.38 21.03
C THR A 424 5.20 7.21 20.25
N THR A 425 5.29 6.19 19.39
CA THR A 425 6.47 5.93 18.54
C THR A 425 6.67 7.09 17.55
N LEU A 426 5.61 7.52 16.87
CA LEU A 426 5.67 8.62 15.92
C LEU A 426 6.03 9.96 16.60
N LEU A 427 5.46 10.25 17.79
CA LEU A 427 5.80 11.47 18.53
C LEU A 427 7.28 11.42 19.00
N ASN A 428 7.76 10.30 19.52
CA ASN A 428 9.13 10.17 19.96
C ASN A 428 10.12 10.38 18.81
N LEU A 429 9.80 9.94 17.61
CA LEU A 429 10.59 10.17 16.41
C LEU A 429 10.57 11.65 15.98
N SER A 430 9.41 12.30 16.04
CA SER A 430 9.19 13.62 15.42
C SER A 430 9.31 14.82 16.38
N LYS A 431 9.31 14.60 17.69
CA LYS A 431 9.49 15.65 18.71
C LYS A 431 10.91 16.18 18.85
N VAL A 432 11.86 15.49 18.26
CA VAL A 432 13.28 15.86 18.24
C VAL A 432 13.65 16.41 16.86
N ARG A 433 14.82 17.04 16.79
CA ARG A 433 15.38 17.42 15.51
C ARG A 433 15.70 16.15 14.70
N VAL A 434 15.12 16.04 13.52
CA VAL A 434 15.42 15.03 12.51
C VAL A 434 15.64 15.76 11.20
N ASP A 435 16.89 15.79 10.74
CA ASP A 435 17.22 16.47 9.50
C ASP A 435 16.73 15.65 8.30
N THR A 436 16.15 16.32 7.30
CA THR A 436 15.92 15.74 5.96
C THR A 436 17.07 16.20 5.08
N VAL A 437 17.82 15.26 4.53
CA VAL A 437 19.09 15.51 3.84
C VAL A 437 19.05 14.91 2.44
N ASN A 438 19.36 15.73 1.44
CA ASN A 438 19.59 15.28 0.08
C ASN A 438 21.09 15.14 -0.16
N ILE A 439 21.50 13.98 -0.69
CA ILE A 439 22.90 13.64 -0.96
C ILE A 439 23.01 13.21 -2.41
N THR A 440 23.98 13.79 -3.13
CA THR A 440 24.42 13.28 -4.43
C THR A 440 25.85 12.80 -4.28
N ALA A 441 26.12 11.56 -4.67
CA ALA A 441 27.44 10.95 -4.55
C ALA A 441 27.78 10.10 -5.79
N VAL A 442 29.06 9.99 -6.08
CA VAL A 442 29.62 9.04 -7.05
C VAL A 442 30.25 7.88 -6.26
N VAL A 443 29.92 6.66 -6.65
CA VAL A 443 30.38 5.45 -5.98
C VAL A 443 31.16 4.56 -6.94
N ASP A 444 32.18 3.86 -6.44
CA ASP A 444 32.95 2.93 -7.27
C ASP A 444 32.12 1.74 -7.73
N GLU A 445 31.26 1.23 -6.83
CA GLU A 445 30.32 0.15 -7.10
C GLU A 445 28.92 0.57 -6.66
N ILE A 446 27.93 0.31 -7.52
CA ILE A 446 26.53 0.62 -7.20
C ILE A 446 26.05 -0.30 -6.05
N PRO A 447 25.69 0.29 -4.88
CA PRO A 447 25.21 -0.50 -3.75
C PRO A 447 23.78 -1.02 -3.98
N SER A 448 23.47 -2.18 -3.38
CA SER A 448 22.09 -2.64 -3.28
C SER A 448 21.39 -1.83 -2.18
N LEU A 449 20.53 -0.89 -2.56
CA LEU A 449 19.82 0.00 -1.65
C LEU A 449 18.38 -0.42 -1.43
N GLN A 450 17.94 -0.29 -0.18
CA GLN A 450 16.54 -0.43 0.20
C GLN A 450 16.10 0.76 1.05
N LEU A 451 14.83 1.09 1.01
CA LEU A 451 14.28 2.09 1.93
C LEU A 451 14.41 1.61 3.38
N GLY A 452 14.83 2.50 4.25
CA GLY A 452 15.12 2.22 5.65
C GLY A 452 16.56 1.76 5.93
N ASP A 453 17.39 1.58 4.89
CA ASP A 453 18.81 1.32 5.09
C ASP A 453 19.52 2.55 5.66
N GLY A 454 20.59 2.32 6.41
CA GLY A 454 21.42 3.38 6.97
C GLY A 454 22.58 3.75 6.06
N VAL A 455 22.82 5.03 5.89
CA VAL A 455 24.04 5.56 5.30
C VAL A 455 24.83 6.38 6.33
N MET A 456 26.11 6.06 6.49
CA MET A 456 27.03 6.83 7.30
C MET A 456 27.73 7.87 6.43
N VAL A 457 27.56 9.13 6.76
CA VAL A 457 28.11 10.24 5.97
C VAL A 457 29.17 10.95 6.77
N PHE A 458 30.39 11.02 6.23
CA PHE A 458 31.50 11.79 6.77
C PHE A 458 31.73 13.01 5.87
N SER A 459 31.56 14.20 6.42
CA SER A 459 31.73 15.45 5.67
C SER A 459 32.28 16.54 6.56
N ASP A 460 33.17 17.36 6.03
CA ASP A 460 33.64 18.62 6.64
C ASP A 460 32.55 19.71 6.67
N LYS A 461 31.41 19.44 6.04
CA LYS A 461 30.20 20.29 6.06
C LYS A 461 29.19 19.78 7.06
N LEU A 462 28.31 20.66 7.51
CA LEU A 462 27.16 20.35 8.36
C LEU A 462 27.49 19.69 9.70
N SER A 463 28.74 19.79 10.16
CA SER A 463 29.26 19.14 11.40
C SER A 463 29.16 17.61 11.35
N TYR A 464 29.39 17.02 10.17
CA TYR A 464 29.39 15.58 9.96
C TYR A 464 30.81 14.96 9.99
N ASP A 465 31.81 15.68 10.52
CA ASP A 465 33.21 15.25 10.59
C ASP A 465 33.41 13.91 11.30
N TYR A 466 32.57 13.63 12.31
CA TYR A 466 32.64 12.39 13.10
C TYR A 466 31.69 11.29 12.55
N GLY A 467 31.08 11.55 11.41
CA GLY A 467 30.08 10.66 10.84
C GLY A 467 28.66 10.93 11.36
N LYS A 468 27.72 11.05 10.44
CA LYS A 468 26.28 11.14 10.72
C LYS A 468 25.59 9.93 10.11
N LEU A 469 24.90 9.16 10.94
CA LEU A 469 24.06 8.06 10.45
C LEU A 469 22.70 8.63 10.03
N LEU A 470 22.36 8.41 8.77
CA LEU A 470 21.10 8.81 8.16
C LEU A 470 20.34 7.59 7.64
N THR A 471 19.03 7.68 7.58
CA THR A 471 18.14 6.63 7.07
C THR A 471 17.66 6.99 5.68
N ILE A 472 17.84 6.11 4.72
CA ILE A 472 17.41 6.30 3.33
C ILE A 472 15.89 6.19 3.26
N ILE A 473 15.22 7.24 2.79
CA ILE A 473 13.77 7.28 2.55
C ILE A 473 13.44 7.36 1.05
N GLY A 474 14.42 7.72 0.23
CA GLY A 474 14.33 7.72 -1.23
C GLY A 474 15.71 7.59 -1.84
N PHE A 475 15.78 7.03 -3.06
CA PHE A 475 17.04 6.99 -3.80
C PHE A 475 16.81 6.98 -5.32
N GLN A 476 17.84 7.44 -6.03
CA GLN A 476 17.94 7.32 -7.47
C GLN A 476 19.32 6.77 -7.81
N ILE A 477 19.39 5.85 -8.77
CA ILE A 477 20.62 5.23 -9.25
C ILE A 477 20.77 5.53 -10.75
N ASP A 478 21.84 6.23 -11.11
CA ASP A 478 22.33 6.31 -12.48
C ASP A 478 23.52 5.34 -12.65
N ALA A 479 23.21 4.17 -13.17
CA ALA A 479 24.19 3.09 -13.32
C ALA A 479 25.34 3.46 -14.27
N LYS A 480 25.11 4.29 -15.31
CA LYS A 480 26.12 4.70 -16.27
C LYS A 480 27.13 5.67 -15.70
N ARG A 481 26.66 6.61 -14.87
CA ARG A 481 27.50 7.63 -14.22
C ARG A 481 28.08 7.15 -12.90
N LYS A 482 27.62 5.99 -12.40
CA LYS A 482 27.89 5.52 -11.03
C LYS A 482 27.50 6.56 -9.98
N GLU A 483 26.44 7.28 -10.25
CA GLU A 483 25.91 8.36 -9.41
C GLU A 483 24.68 7.84 -8.66
N ILE A 484 24.65 8.14 -7.37
CA ILE A 484 23.50 7.92 -6.51
C ILE A 484 23.00 9.24 -5.94
N VAL A 485 21.69 9.41 -5.94
CA VAL A 485 21.03 10.50 -5.23
C VAL A 485 20.22 9.87 -4.11
N LEU A 486 20.44 10.30 -2.88
CA LEU A 486 19.77 9.78 -1.70
C LEU A 486 18.94 10.89 -1.06
N GLU A 487 17.71 10.55 -0.69
CA GLU A 487 16.88 11.32 0.21
C GLU A 487 16.90 10.62 1.56
N CYS A 488 17.34 11.30 2.61
CA CYS A 488 17.61 10.71 3.92
C CYS A 488 16.98 11.51 5.04
N ILE A 489 16.73 10.82 6.17
CA ILE A 489 16.36 11.45 7.45
C ILE A 489 17.30 10.98 8.55
N GLY A 490 17.62 11.89 9.56
CA GLY A 490 18.42 11.47 10.71
C GLY A 490 18.95 12.57 11.62
#